data_7729b26141b82f53f29ffb1d31bd7c67
#
_entry.id   7729b26141b82f53f29ffb1d31bd7c67
#
_cell.length_a   1.000
_cell.length_b   1.000
_cell.length_c   1.000
_cell.angle_alpha   90.00
_cell.angle_beta   90.00
_cell.angle_gamma   90.00
#
_symmetry.space_group_name_H-M   'P 1'
#
loop_
_entity.id
_entity.type
_entity.pdbx_description
1 polymer ?
#
loop_
_entity_poly.entity_id
_entity_poly.type
_entity_poly.pdbx_seq_one_letter_code
_entity_poly.pdbx_strand_id
1 'polypeptide(L)'
;KALQVNDSSNLFKFTKSSVLLSLKRYKECIDLCDSVIAKDSTILGAYLNAGLSYFNQAVEADKALKQTDKQKKEIIQLYKKALPYLEKYRKMVPDEKGLWGLPLYTIYLNLNMGKEFDEIDKLLK
;
A
#
# COMPACT_ATOMS: atom_id res chain seq x y z
N LYS A 1 -30.98 5.53 -6.79
CA LYS A 1 -30.97 4.71 -5.60
C LYS A 1 -29.78 5.07 -4.71
N ALA A 2 -29.97 4.94 -3.41
CA ALA A 2 -28.94 5.30 -2.43
C ALA A 2 -27.63 4.57 -2.68
N LEU A 3 -27.69 3.30 -3.05
CA LEU A 3 -26.51 2.49 -3.30
C LEU A 3 -25.68 3.01 -4.48
N GLN A 4 -26.35 3.41 -5.57
CA GLN A 4 -25.66 3.98 -6.73
C GLN A 4 -25.00 5.31 -6.42
N VAL A 5 -25.67 6.15 -5.63
CA VAL A 5 -25.10 7.42 -5.20
C VAL A 5 -23.86 7.18 -4.34
N ASN A 6 -23.94 6.21 -3.41
CA ASN A 6 -22.81 5.84 -2.58
C ASN A 6 -21.64 5.32 -3.41
N ASP A 7 -21.94 4.48 -4.40
CA ASP A 7 -20.92 3.92 -5.29
C ASP A 7 -20.20 5.01 -6.07
N SER A 8 -20.96 5.98 -6.62
CA SER A 8 -20.36 7.10 -7.35
C SER A 8 -19.46 7.93 -6.46
N SER A 9 -19.89 8.21 -5.23
CA SER A 9 -19.10 8.95 -4.26
C SER A 9 -17.81 8.20 -3.91
N ASN A 10 -17.89 6.89 -3.69
CA ASN A 10 -16.74 6.06 -3.36
C ASN A 10 -15.76 5.98 -4.53
N LEU A 11 -16.26 5.84 -5.75
CA LEU A 11 -15.40 5.83 -6.94
C LEU A 11 -14.70 7.15 -7.14
N PHE A 12 -15.39 8.25 -6.91
CA PHE A 12 -14.77 9.58 -6.96
C PHE A 12 -13.65 9.71 -5.94
N LYS A 13 -13.91 9.27 -4.70
CA LYS A 13 -12.90 9.30 -3.63
C LYS A 13 -11.71 8.42 -3.96
N PHE A 14 -11.97 7.23 -4.51
CA PHE A 14 -10.89 6.34 -4.94
C PHE A 14 -10.04 7.00 -6.03
N THR A 15 -10.68 7.59 -7.03
CA THR A 15 -9.97 8.30 -8.11
C THR A 15 -9.13 9.43 -7.53
N LYS A 16 -9.69 10.20 -6.60
CA LYS A 16 -8.96 11.25 -5.91
C LYS A 16 -7.74 10.70 -5.16
N SER A 17 -7.89 9.53 -4.54
CA SER A 17 -6.76 8.91 -3.83
C SER A 17 -5.61 8.59 -4.77
N SER A 18 -5.90 8.18 -6.00
CA SER A 18 -4.86 7.92 -7.00
C SER A 18 -4.09 9.19 -7.36
N VAL A 19 -4.80 10.32 -7.48
CA VAL A 19 -4.16 11.62 -7.72
C VAL A 19 -3.30 12.02 -6.54
N LEU A 20 -3.81 11.87 -5.32
CA LEU A 20 -3.06 12.20 -4.10
C LEU A 20 -1.79 11.37 -3.98
N LEU A 21 -1.86 10.09 -4.34
CA LEU A 21 -0.68 9.22 -4.36
C LEU A 21 0.37 9.74 -5.35
N SER A 22 -0.07 10.10 -6.56
CA SER A 22 0.82 10.67 -7.58
C SER A 22 1.48 11.96 -7.14
N LEU A 23 0.77 12.76 -6.34
CA LEU A 23 1.27 14.03 -5.82
C LEU A 23 2.10 13.83 -4.55
N LYS A 24 2.30 12.60 -4.10
CA LYS A 24 3.01 12.26 -2.87
C LYS A 24 2.34 12.82 -1.61
N ARG A 25 1.04 13.03 -1.67
CA ARG A 25 0.25 13.48 -0.52
C ARG A 25 -0.29 12.25 0.20
N TYR A 26 0.63 11.52 0.82
CA TYR A 26 0.40 10.16 1.31
C TYR A 26 -0.64 10.08 2.43
N LYS A 27 -0.55 10.97 3.41
CA LYS A 27 -1.49 10.95 4.53
C LYS A 27 -2.93 11.14 4.07
N GLU A 28 -3.14 12.10 3.18
CA GLU A 28 -4.46 12.36 2.63
C GLU A 28 -4.96 11.18 1.79
N CYS A 29 -4.05 10.56 1.02
CA CYS A 29 -4.37 9.37 0.24
C CYS A 29 -4.83 8.24 1.16
N ILE A 30 -4.09 7.97 2.22
CA ILE A 30 -4.40 6.90 3.17
C ILE A 30 -5.76 7.15 3.84
N ASP A 31 -5.99 8.36 4.34
CA ASP A 31 -7.24 8.71 5.02
C ASP A 31 -8.44 8.50 4.08
N LEU A 32 -8.28 8.91 2.84
CA LEU A 32 -9.34 8.77 1.85
C LEU A 32 -9.59 7.30 1.49
N CYS A 33 -8.52 6.53 1.32
CA CYS A 33 -8.63 5.09 1.05
C CYS A 33 -9.30 4.35 2.20
N ASP A 34 -8.93 4.66 3.45
CA ASP A 34 -9.55 4.03 4.61
C ASP A 34 -11.05 4.35 4.66
N SER A 35 -11.42 5.57 4.32
CA SER A 35 -12.83 5.97 4.23
C SER A 35 -13.58 5.16 3.16
N VAL A 36 -12.96 4.98 1.99
CA VAL A 36 -13.54 4.19 0.90
C VAL A 36 -13.71 2.73 1.32
N ILE A 37 -12.67 2.13 1.89
CA ILE A 37 -12.69 0.73 2.31
C ILE A 37 -13.77 0.49 3.38
N ALA A 38 -13.93 1.44 4.30
CA ALA A 38 -14.94 1.32 5.36
C ALA A 38 -16.36 1.28 4.79
N LYS A 39 -16.61 1.96 3.68
CA LYS A 39 -17.93 2.00 3.05
C LYS A 39 -18.13 0.92 2.01
N ASP A 40 -17.09 0.58 1.28
CA ASP A 40 -17.17 -0.41 0.21
C ASP A 40 -15.83 -1.13 0.07
N SER A 41 -15.70 -2.26 0.74
CA SER A 41 -14.48 -3.06 0.73
C SER A 41 -14.22 -3.75 -0.61
N THR A 42 -15.12 -3.61 -1.59
CA THR A 42 -14.93 -4.20 -2.92
C THR A 42 -14.13 -3.30 -3.87
N ILE A 43 -13.85 -2.06 -3.48
CA ILE A 43 -13.01 -1.17 -4.28
C ILE A 43 -11.54 -1.52 -4.01
N LEU A 44 -11.05 -2.51 -4.77
CA LEU A 44 -9.77 -3.17 -4.50
C LEU A 44 -8.58 -2.22 -4.60
N GLY A 45 -8.64 -1.27 -5.54
CA GLY A 45 -7.56 -0.30 -5.73
C GLY A 45 -7.30 0.60 -4.53
N ALA A 46 -8.28 0.74 -3.62
CA ALA A 46 -8.08 1.51 -2.39
C ALA A 46 -7.05 0.85 -1.47
N TYR A 47 -7.04 -0.48 -1.42
CA TYR A 47 -6.01 -1.21 -0.67
C TYR A 47 -4.63 -0.97 -1.26
N LEU A 48 -4.52 -1.02 -2.59
CA LEU A 48 -3.26 -0.77 -3.27
C LEU A 48 -2.76 0.66 -2.98
N ASN A 49 -3.62 1.65 -3.14
CA ASN A 49 -3.22 3.05 -2.98
C ASN A 49 -2.80 3.35 -1.54
N ALA A 50 -3.50 2.83 -0.55
CA ALA A 50 -3.12 2.98 0.86
C ALA A 50 -1.79 2.28 1.14
N GLY A 51 -1.65 1.05 0.66
CA GLY A 51 -0.42 0.28 0.84
C GLY A 51 0.78 0.96 0.20
N LEU A 52 0.63 1.44 -1.04
CA LEU A 52 1.70 2.14 -1.74
C LEU A 52 2.04 3.47 -1.07
N SER A 53 1.07 4.13 -0.45
CA SER A 53 1.34 5.37 0.28
C SER A 53 2.28 5.15 1.45
N TYR A 54 2.04 4.11 2.25
CA TYR A 54 2.95 3.75 3.32
C TYR A 54 4.29 3.24 2.78
N PHE A 55 4.24 2.39 1.76
CA PHE A 55 5.45 1.84 1.14
C PHE A 55 6.35 2.92 0.58
N ASN A 56 5.79 3.86 -0.18
CA ASN A 56 6.58 4.94 -0.78
C ASN A 56 7.20 5.87 0.27
N GLN A 57 6.48 6.13 1.36
CA GLN A 57 7.04 6.89 2.48
C GLN A 57 8.26 6.18 3.07
N ALA A 58 8.16 4.86 3.25
CA ALA A 58 9.27 4.08 3.79
C ALA A 58 10.47 4.10 2.85
N VAL A 59 10.24 3.88 1.56
CA VAL A 59 11.31 3.88 0.55
C VAL A 59 12.01 5.23 0.49
N GLU A 60 11.25 6.32 0.48
CA GLU A 60 11.81 7.67 0.43
C GLU A 60 12.64 7.98 1.68
N ALA A 61 12.13 7.60 2.86
CA ALA A 61 12.86 7.80 4.12
C ALA A 61 14.13 6.95 4.16
N ASP A 62 14.08 5.76 3.58
CA ASP A 62 15.20 4.82 3.58
C ASP A 62 16.35 5.24 2.64
N LYS A 63 16.12 6.22 1.79
CA LYS A 63 17.18 6.75 0.91
C LYS A 63 18.20 7.62 1.65
N ALA A 64 17.88 8.08 2.85
CA ALA A 64 18.79 8.92 3.62
C ALA A 64 20.08 8.16 3.95
N LEU A 65 21.23 8.79 3.69
CA LEU A 65 22.53 8.15 3.89
C LEU A 65 22.85 7.90 5.35
N LYS A 66 22.40 8.79 6.23
CA LYS A 66 22.59 8.64 7.67
C LYS A 66 21.23 8.67 8.34
N GLN A 67 20.94 7.61 9.07
CA GLN A 67 19.66 7.48 9.76
C GLN A 67 19.93 7.25 11.24
N THR A 68 19.18 7.97 12.08
CA THR A 68 19.17 7.70 13.53
C THR A 68 18.43 6.40 13.79
N ASP A 69 18.63 5.84 14.98
CA ASP A 69 17.88 4.63 15.38
C ASP A 69 16.38 4.88 15.36
N LYS A 70 15.95 6.08 15.75
CA LYS A 70 14.55 6.48 15.70
C LYS A 70 14.01 6.43 14.26
N GLN A 71 14.77 7.00 13.31
CA GLN A 71 14.37 7.00 11.91
C GLN A 71 14.28 5.59 11.34
N LYS A 72 15.23 4.72 11.68
CA LYS A 72 15.19 3.31 11.26
C LYS A 72 13.94 2.60 11.77
N LYS A 73 13.56 2.86 13.02
CA LYS A 73 12.34 2.29 13.60
C LYS A 73 11.09 2.81 12.90
N GLU A 74 11.06 4.09 12.56
CA GLU A 74 9.93 4.69 11.85
C GLU A 74 9.77 4.07 10.46
N ILE A 75 10.87 3.84 9.75
CA ILE A 75 10.86 3.18 8.44
C ILE A 75 10.28 1.78 8.55
N ILE A 76 10.71 1.00 9.53
CA ILE A 76 10.19 -0.34 9.77
C ILE A 76 8.68 -0.30 10.05
N GLN A 77 8.22 0.68 10.84
CA GLN A 77 6.80 0.83 11.11
C GLN A 77 5.99 1.16 9.85
N LEU A 78 6.55 1.96 8.96
CA LEU A 78 5.89 2.26 7.69
C LEU A 78 5.73 1.00 6.83
N TYR A 79 6.78 0.18 6.74
CA TYR A 79 6.68 -1.10 6.02
C TYR A 79 5.64 -2.02 6.67
N LYS A 80 5.61 -2.08 7.99
CA LYS A 80 4.61 -2.89 8.71
C LYS A 80 3.18 -2.42 8.42
N LYS A 81 2.97 -1.12 8.30
CA LYS A 81 1.65 -0.56 7.99
C LYS A 81 1.24 -0.83 6.55
N ALA A 82 2.20 -0.81 5.62
CA ALA A 82 1.93 -1.10 4.22
C ALA A 82 1.55 -2.57 4.00
N LEU A 83 2.10 -3.46 4.79
CA LEU A 83 2.00 -4.90 4.57
C LEU A 83 0.56 -5.43 4.48
N PRO A 84 -0.33 -5.17 5.46
CA PRO A 84 -1.68 -5.74 5.38
C PRO A 84 -2.48 -5.25 4.18
N TYR A 85 -2.31 -4.00 3.77
CA TYR A 85 -2.99 -3.47 2.59
C TYR A 85 -2.54 -4.20 1.31
N LEU A 86 -1.23 -4.36 1.16
CA LEU A 86 -0.67 -4.98 -0.05
C LEU A 86 -0.91 -6.49 -0.08
N GLU A 87 -0.86 -7.16 1.06
CA GLU A 87 -1.20 -8.58 1.12
C GLU A 87 -2.68 -8.82 0.82
N LYS A 88 -3.56 -7.94 1.29
CA LYS A 88 -4.98 -8.01 0.97
C LYS A 88 -5.20 -7.81 -0.52
N TYR A 89 -4.53 -6.82 -1.12
CA TYR A 89 -4.62 -6.57 -2.55
C TYR A 89 -4.15 -7.78 -3.36
N ARG A 90 -2.99 -8.34 -3.02
CA ARG A 90 -2.43 -9.52 -3.68
C ARG A 90 -3.42 -10.70 -3.63
N LYS A 91 -4.04 -10.89 -2.47
CA LYS A 91 -5.00 -11.98 -2.28
C LYS A 91 -6.21 -11.84 -3.20
N MET A 92 -6.66 -10.61 -3.41
CA MET A 92 -7.84 -10.34 -4.23
C MET A 92 -7.53 -10.21 -5.72
N VAL A 93 -6.30 -9.81 -6.07
CA VAL A 93 -5.88 -9.59 -7.46
C VAL A 93 -4.52 -10.26 -7.70
N PRO A 94 -4.45 -11.60 -7.59
CA PRO A 94 -3.15 -12.30 -7.66
C PRO A 94 -2.43 -12.17 -8.99
N ASP A 95 -3.15 -11.91 -10.08
CA ASP A 95 -2.55 -11.82 -11.41
C ASP A 95 -1.84 -10.51 -11.67
N GLU A 96 -2.07 -9.49 -10.84
CA GLU A 96 -1.45 -8.17 -11.01
C GLU A 96 -0.09 -8.08 -10.31
N LYS A 97 0.80 -9.02 -10.63
CA LYS A 97 2.15 -9.09 -10.03
C LYS A 97 2.95 -7.80 -10.20
N GLY A 98 2.73 -7.09 -11.31
CA GLY A 98 3.41 -5.83 -11.56
C GLY A 98 3.08 -4.74 -10.56
N LEU A 99 1.95 -4.86 -9.88
CA LEU A 99 1.51 -3.86 -8.90
C LEU A 99 1.90 -4.20 -7.46
N TRP A 100 1.79 -5.46 -7.06
CA TRP A 100 2.08 -5.85 -5.67
C TRP A 100 3.44 -6.54 -5.50
N GLY A 101 4.03 -7.02 -6.60
CA GLY A 101 5.21 -7.88 -6.49
C GLY A 101 6.42 -7.21 -5.88
N LEU A 102 6.93 -6.16 -6.50
CA LEU A 102 8.12 -5.46 -6.01
C LEU A 102 7.89 -4.81 -4.63
N PRO A 103 6.74 -4.16 -4.37
CA PRO A 103 6.49 -3.66 -3.03
C PRO A 103 6.53 -4.74 -1.95
N LEU A 104 5.86 -5.86 -2.14
CA LEU A 104 5.88 -6.94 -1.15
C LEU A 104 7.25 -7.58 -1.02
N TYR A 105 7.97 -7.77 -2.12
CA TYR A 105 9.35 -8.25 -2.10
C TYR A 105 10.21 -7.38 -1.17
N THR A 106 10.13 -6.07 -1.36
CA THR A 106 10.89 -5.10 -0.57
C THR A 106 10.49 -5.12 0.90
N ILE A 107 9.20 -5.20 1.18
CA ILE A 107 8.68 -5.25 2.55
C ILE A 107 9.15 -6.51 3.26
N TYR A 108 9.02 -7.66 2.62
CA TYR A 108 9.44 -8.93 3.23
C TYR A 108 10.93 -8.93 3.52
N LEU A 109 11.74 -8.37 2.62
CA LEU A 109 13.18 -8.23 2.84
C LEU A 109 13.46 -7.38 4.07
N ASN A 110 12.85 -6.21 4.14
CA ASN A 110 13.11 -5.24 5.22
C ASN A 110 12.55 -5.65 6.57
N LEU A 111 11.53 -6.50 6.59
CA LEU A 111 10.95 -7.02 7.82
C LEU A 111 11.53 -8.38 8.22
N ASN A 112 12.54 -8.87 7.49
CA ASN A 112 13.17 -10.16 7.74
C ASN A 112 12.17 -11.32 7.73
N MET A 113 11.22 -11.29 6.80
CA MET A 113 10.23 -12.34 6.62
C MET A 113 10.74 -13.34 5.58
N GLY A 114 11.69 -14.16 5.99
CA GLY A 114 12.45 -15.03 5.08
C GLY A 114 11.60 -16.01 4.28
N LYS A 115 10.60 -16.62 4.91
CA LYS A 115 9.71 -17.57 4.23
C LYS A 115 8.92 -16.88 3.12
N GLU A 116 8.28 -15.77 3.46
CA GLU A 116 7.48 -15.00 2.50
C GLU A 116 8.36 -14.41 1.41
N PHE A 117 9.56 -13.96 1.77
CA PHE A 117 10.54 -13.44 0.82
C PHE A 117 10.91 -14.52 -0.21
N ASP A 118 11.23 -15.73 0.24
CA ASP A 118 11.61 -16.83 -0.64
C ASP A 118 10.46 -17.21 -1.59
N GLU A 119 9.24 -17.21 -1.09
CA GLU A 119 8.06 -17.53 -1.90
C GLU A 119 7.85 -16.51 -3.02
N ILE A 120 7.92 -15.22 -2.67
CA ILE A 120 7.69 -14.17 -3.66
C ILE A 120 8.85 -14.06 -4.64
N ASP A 121 10.07 -14.33 -4.19
CA ASP A 121 11.26 -14.35 -5.06
C ASP A 121 11.08 -15.35 -6.19
N LYS A 122 10.56 -16.53 -5.88
CA LYS A 122 10.27 -17.56 -6.89
C LYS A 122 9.18 -17.11 -7.86
N LEU A 123 8.15 -16.43 -7.35
CA LEU A 123 7.04 -15.98 -8.19
C LEU A 123 7.44 -14.88 -9.16
N LEU A 124 8.41 -14.05 -8.80
CA LEU A 124 8.83 -12.92 -9.62
C LEU A 124 9.93 -13.25 -10.64
N LYS A 125 10.53 -14.42 -10.53
CA LYS A 125 11.60 -14.86 -11.45
C LYS A 125 11.06 -15.42 -12.73
#